data_2b4a8cfa92c3f7cb01ad2a36c69f059e
#
_entry.id   2b4a8cfa92c3f7cb01ad2a36c69f059e
#
_cell.length_a   1.000
_cell.length_b   1.000
_cell.length_c   1.000
_cell.angle_alpha   90.00
_cell.angle_beta   90.00
_cell.angle_gamma   90.00
#
_symmetry.space_group_name_H-M   'P 1'
#
loop_
_entity.id
_entity.type
_entity.pdbx_description
1 polymer ?
#
loop_
_entity_poly.entity_id
_entity_poly.type
_entity_poly.pdbx_seq_one_letter_code
_entity_poly.pdbx_strand_id
1 'polypeptide(L)'
;KPSSPQRTNFRELFAVSPVGVYGTICAGMTNASLNSMGAVFAKDAGLSISQVSTFMAMALFGGMVMQFPLGRMSDRFDRRTVLAVAALATATAAYAVIWATSQPVLTLIIAAGFFGGFCFAIYPLSSSQVNDLADPDKLVQVAAGVLISYGIGASVGPILVAQSMAFYGPQGM
;
A
#
# COMPACT_ATOMS: atom_id res chain seq x y z
N LYS A 1 -4.80 -25.19 -29.01
CA LYS A 1 -6.20 -24.83 -28.67
C LYS A 1 -6.12 -23.79 -27.58
N PRO A 2 -6.77 -22.64 -27.66
CA PRO A 2 -6.85 -21.71 -26.55
C PRO A 2 -7.59 -22.43 -25.41
N SER A 3 -6.92 -22.60 -24.28
CA SER A 3 -7.51 -23.13 -23.06
C SER A 3 -8.68 -22.24 -22.66
N SER A 4 -9.83 -22.82 -22.36
CA SER A 4 -11.00 -22.12 -21.84
C SER A 4 -10.58 -21.19 -20.67
N PRO A 5 -11.16 -19.99 -20.55
CA PRO A 5 -10.84 -19.08 -19.45
C PRO A 5 -11.23 -19.78 -18.13
N GLN A 6 -10.23 -20.29 -17.43
CA GLN A 6 -10.44 -20.88 -16.11
C GLN A 6 -10.74 -19.72 -15.14
N ARG A 7 -11.86 -19.82 -14.44
CA ARG A 7 -12.27 -18.82 -13.45
C ARG A 7 -11.26 -18.80 -12.30
N THR A 8 -10.81 -17.61 -11.95
CA THR A 8 -9.97 -17.41 -10.77
C THR A 8 -10.72 -17.88 -9.53
N ASN A 9 -10.21 -18.93 -8.89
CA ASN A 9 -10.80 -19.45 -7.66
C ASN A 9 -10.06 -18.84 -6.46
N PHE A 10 -10.72 -17.97 -5.69
CA PHE A 10 -10.13 -17.33 -4.51
C PHE A 10 -9.58 -18.34 -3.50
N ARG A 11 -10.19 -19.51 -3.36
CA ARG A 11 -9.69 -20.58 -2.49
C ARG A 11 -8.32 -21.09 -2.94
N GLU A 12 -8.11 -21.25 -4.24
CA GLU A 12 -6.80 -21.65 -4.79
C GLU A 12 -5.76 -20.57 -4.57
N LEU A 13 -6.12 -19.30 -4.74
CA LEU A 13 -5.23 -18.16 -4.51
C LEU A 13 -4.77 -18.10 -3.04
N PHE A 14 -5.69 -18.27 -2.10
CA PHE A 14 -5.37 -18.36 -0.67
C PHE A 14 -4.51 -19.60 -0.35
N ALA A 15 -4.71 -20.71 -1.03
CA ALA A 15 -3.90 -21.91 -0.84
C ALA A 15 -2.45 -21.72 -1.34
N VAL A 16 -2.25 -20.89 -2.39
CA VAL A 16 -0.92 -20.57 -2.90
C VAL A 16 -0.13 -19.69 -1.91
N SER A 17 -0.69 -18.58 -1.48
CA SER A 17 -0.01 -17.66 -0.53
C SER A 17 -1.01 -16.79 0.24
N PRO A 18 -1.45 -17.21 1.42
CA PRO A 18 -2.31 -16.36 2.26
C PRO A 18 -1.67 -15.01 2.57
N VAL A 19 -0.37 -15.01 2.88
CA VAL A 19 0.38 -13.78 3.23
C VAL A 19 0.40 -12.79 2.08
N GLY A 20 0.62 -13.25 0.85
CA GLY A 20 0.61 -12.39 -0.32
C GLY A 20 -0.78 -11.83 -0.62
N VAL A 21 -1.84 -12.64 -0.45
CA VAL A 21 -3.23 -12.18 -0.66
C VAL A 21 -3.63 -11.13 0.37
N TYR A 22 -3.37 -11.36 1.66
CA TYR A 22 -3.60 -10.33 2.68
C TYR A 22 -2.77 -9.08 2.43
N GLY A 23 -1.51 -9.24 2.04
CA GLY A 23 -0.63 -8.13 1.69
C GLY A 23 -1.18 -7.28 0.54
N THR A 24 -1.73 -7.91 -0.51
CA THR A 24 -2.34 -7.16 -1.63
C THR A 24 -3.64 -6.46 -1.25
N ILE A 25 -4.47 -7.05 -0.39
CA ILE A 25 -5.66 -6.38 0.16
C ILE A 25 -5.25 -5.14 0.98
N CYS A 26 -4.30 -5.31 1.91
CA CYS A 26 -3.78 -4.20 2.71
C CYS A 26 -3.14 -3.11 1.85
N ALA A 27 -2.36 -3.50 0.81
CA ALA A 27 -1.79 -2.55 -0.14
C ALA A 27 -2.88 -1.75 -0.88
N GLY A 28 -3.96 -2.43 -1.31
CA GLY A 28 -5.12 -1.76 -1.91
C GLY A 28 -5.75 -0.76 -0.96
N MET A 29 -5.98 -1.16 0.29
CA MET A 29 -6.55 -0.28 1.32
C MET A 29 -5.69 0.96 1.54
N THR A 30 -4.40 0.79 1.80
CA THR A 30 -3.50 1.90 2.13
C THR A 30 -3.23 2.82 0.94
N ASN A 31 -2.95 2.25 -0.25
CA ASN A 31 -2.68 3.04 -1.46
C ASN A 31 -3.89 3.86 -1.90
N ALA A 32 -5.08 3.24 -1.95
CA ALA A 32 -6.30 3.94 -2.34
C ALA A 32 -6.69 5.00 -1.31
N SER A 33 -6.53 4.73 -0.01
CA SER A 33 -6.78 5.71 1.04
C SER A 33 -5.84 6.91 0.94
N LEU A 34 -4.54 6.69 0.72
CA LEU A 34 -3.58 7.77 0.52
C LEU A 34 -3.94 8.61 -0.72
N ASN A 35 -4.26 7.97 -1.83
CA ASN A 35 -4.57 8.68 -3.08
C ASN A 35 -5.89 9.47 -3.01
N SER A 36 -6.90 8.98 -2.28
CA SER A 36 -8.22 9.63 -2.18
C SER A 36 -8.31 10.59 -1.01
N MET A 37 -7.79 10.23 0.16
CA MET A 37 -7.94 10.99 1.40
C MET A 37 -6.68 11.75 1.81
N GLY A 38 -5.50 11.45 1.25
CA GLY A 38 -4.25 12.10 1.61
C GLY A 38 -4.25 13.62 1.41
N ALA A 39 -4.86 14.12 0.33
CA ALA A 39 -5.00 15.54 0.10
C ALA A 39 -5.98 16.21 1.08
N VAL A 40 -7.07 15.51 1.45
CA VAL A 40 -8.03 15.97 2.46
C VAL A 40 -7.35 16.05 3.82
N PHE A 41 -6.65 14.98 4.22
CA PHE A 41 -5.84 14.95 5.44
C PHE A 41 -4.85 16.12 5.52
N ALA A 42 -4.06 16.34 4.47
CA ALA A 42 -3.08 17.41 4.44
C ALA A 42 -3.73 18.80 4.56
N LYS A 43 -4.88 19.00 3.92
CA LYS A 43 -5.67 20.24 4.04
C LYS A 43 -6.21 20.44 5.45
N ASP A 44 -6.78 19.39 6.05
CA ASP A 44 -7.33 19.43 7.41
C ASP A 44 -6.22 19.60 8.48
N ALA A 45 -5.00 19.14 8.17
CA ALA A 45 -3.79 19.45 8.96
C ALA A 45 -3.29 20.88 8.80
N GLY A 46 -3.99 21.74 8.04
CA GLY A 46 -3.69 23.17 7.91
C GLY A 46 -2.71 23.52 6.79
N LEU A 47 -2.39 22.61 5.87
CA LEU A 47 -1.50 22.90 4.75
C LEU A 47 -2.17 23.79 3.69
N SER A 48 -1.42 24.73 3.13
CA SER A 48 -1.83 25.48 1.94
C SER A 48 -1.93 24.56 0.71
N ILE A 49 -2.65 24.98 -0.33
CA ILE A 49 -2.82 24.18 -1.58
C ILE A 49 -1.48 23.76 -2.16
N SER A 50 -0.48 24.65 -2.19
CA SER A 50 0.86 24.31 -2.68
C SER A 50 1.55 23.26 -1.80
N GLN A 51 1.40 23.36 -0.49
CA GLN A 51 1.97 22.40 0.47
C GLN A 51 1.27 21.03 0.38
N VAL A 52 -0.05 20.99 0.15
CA VAL A 52 -0.79 19.74 -0.13
C VAL A 52 -0.25 19.05 -1.37
N SER A 53 -0.03 19.81 -2.45
CA SER A 53 0.55 19.26 -3.67
C SER A 53 1.96 18.71 -3.43
N THR A 54 2.79 19.41 -2.64
CA THR A 54 4.13 18.96 -2.27
C THR A 54 4.08 17.70 -1.39
N PHE A 55 3.15 17.63 -0.43
CA PHE A 55 2.92 16.45 0.42
C PHE A 55 2.60 15.22 -0.43
N MET A 56 1.65 15.33 -1.36
CA MET A 56 1.27 14.23 -2.26
C MET A 56 2.41 13.85 -3.20
N ALA A 57 3.12 14.83 -3.77
CA ALA A 57 4.27 14.58 -4.62
C ALA A 57 5.40 13.85 -3.88
N MET A 58 5.69 14.23 -2.63
CA MET A 58 6.71 13.57 -1.80
C MET A 58 6.32 12.14 -1.43
N ALA A 59 5.04 11.87 -1.16
CA ALA A 59 4.57 10.50 -0.93
C ALA A 59 4.78 9.62 -2.17
N LEU A 60 4.44 10.12 -3.36
CA LEU A 60 4.65 9.39 -4.62
C LEU A 60 6.14 9.21 -4.93
N PHE A 61 6.95 10.26 -4.74
CA PHE A 61 8.40 10.20 -4.93
C PHE A 61 9.07 9.20 -3.98
N GLY A 62 8.67 9.20 -2.71
CA GLY A 62 9.11 8.21 -1.72
C GLY A 62 8.80 6.79 -2.19
N GLY A 63 7.58 6.55 -2.72
CA GLY A 63 7.19 5.28 -3.32
C GLY A 63 8.13 4.84 -4.43
N MET A 64 8.42 5.74 -5.36
CA MET A 64 9.34 5.47 -6.47
C MET A 64 10.76 5.12 -5.98
N VAL A 65 11.28 5.86 -5.02
CA VAL A 65 12.65 5.66 -4.50
C VAL A 65 12.77 4.37 -3.70
N MET A 66 11.78 4.07 -2.82
CA MET A 66 11.86 2.92 -1.90
C MET A 66 11.55 1.57 -2.58
N GLN A 67 10.85 1.56 -3.72
CA GLN A 67 10.59 0.31 -4.45
C GLN A 67 11.87 -0.40 -4.87
N PHE A 68 12.90 0.34 -5.26
CA PHE A 68 14.16 -0.26 -5.71
C PHE A 68 14.92 -0.98 -4.57
N PRO A 69 15.24 -0.35 -3.41
CA PRO A 69 15.93 -1.04 -2.33
C PRO A 69 15.11 -2.17 -1.73
N LEU A 70 13.79 -1.98 -1.54
CA LEU A 70 12.92 -3.02 -0.99
C LEU A 70 12.75 -4.20 -1.95
N GLY A 71 12.67 -3.96 -3.26
CA GLY A 71 12.68 -5.01 -4.26
C GLY A 71 13.97 -5.84 -4.19
N ARG A 72 15.14 -5.18 -4.17
CA ARG A 72 16.42 -5.88 -4.02
C ARG A 72 16.58 -6.66 -2.71
N MET A 73 16.05 -6.12 -1.62
CA MET A 73 16.01 -6.85 -0.34
C MET A 73 15.14 -8.10 -0.45
N SER A 74 13.98 -7.98 -1.09
CA SER A 74 13.07 -9.10 -1.31
C SER A 74 13.65 -10.20 -2.20
N ASP A 75 14.58 -9.86 -3.11
CA ASP A 75 15.26 -10.84 -3.95
C ASP A 75 16.41 -11.57 -3.22
N ARG A 76 16.94 -11.00 -2.11
CA ARG A 76 18.06 -11.54 -1.35
C ARG A 76 17.68 -12.23 -0.03
N PHE A 77 16.58 -11.80 0.56
CA PHE A 77 16.07 -12.29 1.84
C PHE A 77 14.71 -12.96 1.66
N ASP A 78 14.26 -13.68 2.67
CA ASP A 78 12.92 -14.26 2.66
C ASP A 78 11.85 -13.18 2.46
N ARG A 79 11.06 -13.33 1.37
CA ARG A 79 10.06 -12.34 0.95
C ARG A 79 9.02 -12.06 2.02
N ARG A 80 8.64 -13.08 2.81
CA ARG A 80 7.66 -12.90 3.90
C ARG A 80 8.20 -11.97 4.97
N THR A 81 9.47 -12.14 5.31
CA THR A 81 10.15 -11.29 6.28
C THR A 81 10.27 -9.86 5.77
N VAL A 82 10.66 -9.65 4.50
CA VAL A 82 10.75 -8.31 3.91
C VAL A 82 9.38 -7.64 3.84
N LEU A 83 8.34 -8.38 3.47
CA LEU A 83 6.96 -7.87 3.46
C LEU A 83 6.48 -7.47 4.86
N ALA A 84 6.76 -8.30 5.87
CA ALA A 84 6.41 -7.98 7.26
C ALA A 84 7.14 -6.72 7.78
N VAL A 85 8.43 -6.59 7.46
CA VAL A 85 9.22 -5.39 7.80
C VAL A 85 8.68 -4.16 7.07
N ALA A 86 8.34 -4.27 5.78
CA ALA A 86 7.75 -3.17 5.02
C ALA A 86 6.37 -2.75 5.58
N ALA A 87 5.54 -3.72 5.99
CA ALA A 87 4.25 -3.43 6.61
C ALA A 87 4.41 -2.72 7.97
N LEU A 88 5.34 -3.18 8.81
CA LEU A 88 5.65 -2.53 10.08
C LEU A 88 6.23 -1.12 9.87
N ALA A 89 7.12 -0.96 8.89
CA ALA A 89 7.67 0.34 8.53
C ALA A 89 6.57 1.29 8.00
N THR A 90 5.59 0.77 7.25
CA THR A 90 4.42 1.56 6.82
C THR A 90 3.60 2.04 8.03
N ALA A 91 3.32 1.15 8.98
CA ALA A 91 2.57 1.50 10.20
C ALA A 91 3.31 2.55 11.05
N THR A 92 4.62 2.40 11.23
CA THR A 92 5.44 3.37 11.97
C THR A 92 5.54 4.71 11.22
N ALA A 93 5.65 4.70 9.90
CA ALA A 93 5.64 5.91 9.09
C ALA A 93 4.26 6.60 9.11
N ALA A 94 3.15 5.87 9.13
CA ALA A 94 1.82 6.44 9.31
C ALA A 94 1.69 7.16 10.66
N TYR A 95 2.17 6.53 11.73
CA TYR A 95 2.22 7.19 13.04
C TYR A 95 3.11 8.45 13.02
N ALA A 96 4.25 8.40 12.33
CA ALA A 96 5.12 9.56 12.18
C ALA A 96 4.44 10.71 11.40
N VAL A 97 3.61 10.41 10.40
CA VAL A 97 2.80 11.41 9.68
C VAL A 97 1.81 12.08 10.64
N ILE A 98 1.10 11.30 11.47
CA ILE A 98 0.16 11.85 12.48
C ILE A 98 0.91 12.75 13.47
N TRP A 99 2.03 12.27 14.02
CA TRP A 99 2.86 13.07 14.93
C TRP A 99 3.37 14.34 14.29
N ALA A 100 3.74 14.29 13.01
CA ALA A 100 4.30 15.42 12.27
C ALA A 100 3.26 16.54 11.99
N THR A 101 1.96 16.31 12.18
CA THR A 101 0.94 17.37 12.05
C THR A 101 1.11 18.50 13.07
N SER A 102 1.72 18.22 14.22
CA SER A 102 2.07 19.22 15.25
C SER A 102 3.48 19.80 15.10
N GLN A 103 4.19 19.44 14.03
CA GLN A 103 5.55 19.87 13.75
C GLN A 103 5.60 20.85 12.56
N PRO A 104 6.76 21.48 12.27
CA PRO A 104 6.89 22.29 11.06
C PRO A 104 6.52 21.51 9.79
N VAL A 105 5.92 22.19 8.82
CA VAL A 105 5.41 21.60 7.57
C VAL A 105 6.44 20.73 6.85
N LEU A 106 7.71 21.10 6.90
CA LEU A 106 8.79 20.31 6.29
C LEU A 106 8.87 18.90 6.89
N THR A 107 8.67 18.76 8.20
CA THR A 107 8.67 17.44 8.89
C THR A 107 7.52 16.58 8.38
N LEU A 108 6.34 17.15 8.19
CA LEU A 108 5.17 16.45 7.67
C LEU A 108 5.39 15.99 6.21
N ILE A 109 5.99 16.82 5.38
CA ILE A 109 6.33 16.49 3.99
C ILE A 109 7.36 15.34 3.93
N ILE A 110 8.39 15.36 4.79
CA ILE A 110 9.39 14.29 4.87
C ILE A 110 8.72 12.99 5.34
N ALA A 111 7.90 13.05 6.38
CA ALA A 111 7.16 11.91 6.90
C ALA A 111 6.25 11.28 5.82
N ALA A 112 5.59 12.11 5.00
CA ALA A 112 4.79 11.66 3.86
C ALA A 112 5.63 10.88 2.84
N GLY A 113 6.85 11.33 2.56
CA GLY A 113 7.78 10.62 1.67
C GLY A 113 8.14 9.23 2.18
N PHE A 114 8.44 9.08 3.47
CA PHE A 114 8.70 7.78 4.08
C PHE A 114 7.44 6.90 4.10
N PHE A 115 6.30 7.44 4.47
CA PHE A 115 5.04 6.70 4.45
C PHE A 115 4.70 6.18 3.06
N GLY A 116 4.71 7.05 2.05
CA GLY A 116 4.49 6.65 0.66
C GLY A 116 5.53 5.64 0.18
N GLY A 117 6.78 5.79 0.59
CA GLY A 117 7.88 4.89 0.28
C GLY A 117 7.58 3.44 0.64
N PHE A 118 7.20 3.19 1.87
CA PHE A 118 6.87 1.85 2.35
C PHE A 118 5.48 1.40 1.88
N CYS A 119 4.50 2.28 1.89
CA CYS A 119 3.12 2.00 1.50
C CYS A 119 3.03 1.47 0.05
N PHE A 120 3.64 2.16 -0.91
CA PHE A 120 3.60 1.75 -2.32
C PHE A 120 4.43 0.50 -2.62
N ALA A 121 5.39 0.13 -1.76
CA ALA A 121 6.19 -1.08 -1.92
C ALA A 121 5.45 -2.36 -1.52
N ILE A 122 4.40 -2.29 -0.69
CA ILE A 122 3.67 -3.48 -0.21
C ILE A 122 3.05 -4.26 -1.37
N TYR A 123 2.45 -3.58 -2.35
CA TYR A 123 1.80 -4.24 -3.48
C TYR A 123 2.77 -5.09 -4.33
N PRO A 124 3.87 -4.53 -4.87
CA PRO A 124 4.80 -5.33 -5.66
C PRO A 124 5.45 -6.46 -4.85
N LEU A 125 5.77 -6.24 -3.57
CA LEU A 125 6.30 -7.29 -2.70
C LEU A 125 5.29 -8.44 -2.51
N SER A 126 4.03 -8.10 -2.23
CA SER A 126 2.95 -9.09 -2.05
C SER A 126 2.65 -9.85 -3.34
N SER A 127 2.58 -9.14 -4.47
CA SER A 127 2.36 -9.73 -5.80
C SER A 127 3.48 -10.69 -6.18
N SER A 128 4.75 -10.29 -5.97
CA SER A 128 5.90 -11.17 -6.20
C SER A 128 5.86 -12.40 -5.32
N GLN A 129 5.48 -12.27 -4.03
CA GLN A 129 5.34 -13.40 -3.11
C GLN A 129 4.30 -14.43 -3.60
N VAL A 130 3.20 -13.99 -4.18
CA VAL A 130 2.18 -14.89 -4.73
C VAL A 130 2.67 -15.53 -6.02
N ASN A 131 3.27 -14.75 -6.91
CA ASN A 131 3.73 -15.21 -8.22
C ASN A 131 4.85 -16.25 -8.11
N ASP A 132 5.78 -16.12 -7.14
CA ASP A 132 6.86 -17.08 -6.93
C ASP A 132 6.37 -18.46 -6.46
N LEU A 133 5.22 -18.51 -5.80
CA LEU A 133 4.62 -19.75 -5.30
C LEU A 133 3.57 -20.31 -6.26
N ALA A 134 3.25 -19.58 -7.32
CA ALA A 134 2.23 -19.97 -8.28
C ALA A 134 2.76 -20.99 -9.29
N ASP A 135 1.89 -21.92 -9.71
CA ASP A 135 2.15 -22.79 -10.83
C ASP A 135 2.34 -21.96 -12.11
N PRO A 136 3.41 -22.19 -12.91
CA PRO A 136 3.65 -21.48 -14.16
C PRO A 136 2.46 -21.46 -15.12
N ASP A 137 1.70 -22.56 -15.17
CA ASP A 137 0.53 -22.69 -16.03
C ASP A 137 -0.67 -21.84 -15.55
N LYS A 138 -0.64 -21.35 -14.30
CA LYS A 138 -1.72 -20.59 -13.66
C LYS A 138 -1.36 -19.12 -13.39
N LEU A 139 -0.21 -18.64 -13.83
CA LEU A 139 0.28 -17.28 -13.53
C LEU A 139 -0.72 -16.18 -13.91
N VAL A 140 -1.39 -16.30 -15.07
CA VAL A 140 -2.38 -15.31 -15.51
C VAL A 140 -3.60 -15.27 -14.57
N GLN A 141 -4.05 -16.44 -14.09
CA GLN A 141 -5.18 -16.52 -13.16
C GLN A 141 -4.80 -15.98 -11.78
N VAL A 142 -3.60 -16.28 -11.33
CA VAL A 142 -3.05 -15.80 -10.06
C VAL A 142 -2.90 -14.28 -10.11
N ALA A 143 -2.35 -13.73 -11.19
CA ALA A 143 -2.23 -12.28 -11.37
C ALA A 143 -3.60 -11.57 -11.37
N ALA A 144 -4.60 -12.15 -12.03
CA ALA A 144 -5.97 -11.64 -11.99
C ALA A 144 -6.54 -11.66 -10.56
N GLY A 145 -6.32 -12.74 -9.81
CA GLY A 145 -6.75 -12.88 -8.42
C GLY A 145 -6.08 -11.87 -7.48
N VAL A 146 -4.79 -11.63 -7.65
CA VAL A 146 -4.01 -10.60 -6.92
C VAL A 146 -4.59 -9.22 -7.20
N LEU A 147 -4.90 -8.90 -8.46
CA LEU A 147 -5.49 -7.61 -8.84
C LEU A 147 -6.89 -7.42 -8.26
N ILE A 148 -7.72 -8.46 -8.24
CA ILE A 148 -9.05 -8.41 -7.60
C ILE A 148 -8.90 -8.21 -6.09
N SER A 149 -7.97 -8.91 -5.43
CA SER A 149 -7.69 -8.74 -4.01
C SER A 149 -7.29 -7.31 -3.68
N TYR A 150 -6.42 -6.71 -4.50
CA TYR A 150 -6.07 -5.28 -4.40
C TYR A 150 -7.31 -4.38 -4.58
N GLY A 151 -8.15 -4.65 -5.58
CA GLY A 151 -9.38 -3.90 -5.85
C GLY A 151 -10.36 -3.94 -4.68
N ILE A 152 -10.51 -5.08 -4.00
CA ILE A 152 -11.33 -5.20 -2.78
C ILE A 152 -10.78 -4.27 -1.69
N GLY A 153 -9.48 -4.32 -1.44
CA GLY A 153 -8.83 -3.40 -0.48
C GLY A 153 -9.01 -1.94 -0.86
N ALA A 154 -8.80 -1.60 -2.13
CA ALA A 154 -8.92 -0.25 -2.65
C ALA A 154 -10.35 0.32 -2.58
N SER A 155 -11.36 -0.54 -2.61
CA SER A 155 -12.76 -0.12 -2.44
C SER A 155 -13.12 0.12 -0.97
N VAL A 156 -12.58 -0.69 -0.06
CA VAL A 156 -12.91 -0.64 1.37
C VAL A 156 -12.07 0.42 2.12
N GLY A 157 -10.80 0.54 1.78
CA GLY A 157 -9.85 1.41 2.49
C GLY A 157 -10.31 2.85 2.63
N PRO A 158 -10.61 3.57 1.54
CA PRO A 158 -11.04 4.96 1.62
C PRO A 158 -12.31 5.19 2.46
N ILE A 159 -13.24 4.22 2.45
CA ILE A 159 -14.48 4.30 3.23
C ILE A 159 -14.15 4.25 4.73
N LEU A 160 -13.29 3.31 5.13
CA LEU A 160 -12.86 3.18 6.53
C LEU A 160 -12.10 4.42 7.00
N VAL A 161 -11.19 4.94 6.18
CA VAL A 161 -10.43 6.14 6.51
C VAL A 161 -11.32 7.36 6.58
N ALA A 162 -12.26 7.54 5.63
CA ALA A 162 -13.20 8.65 5.66
C ALA A 162 -14.07 8.63 6.94
N GLN A 163 -14.55 7.46 7.34
CA GLN A 163 -15.31 7.32 8.60
C GLN A 163 -14.43 7.61 9.82
N SER A 164 -13.22 7.09 9.84
CA SER A 164 -12.27 7.35 10.94
C SER A 164 -11.93 8.84 11.06
N MET A 165 -11.70 9.52 9.94
CA MET A 165 -11.46 10.97 9.92
C MET A 165 -12.69 11.77 10.36
N ALA A 166 -13.91 11.30 10.07
CA ALA A 166 -15.14 11.95 10.53
C ALA A 166 -15.29 11.89 12.05
N PHE A 167 -14.82 10.83 12.72
CA PHE A 167 -14.89 10.69 14.18
C PHE A 167 -13.70 11.30 14.92
N TYR A 168 -12.49 11.16 14.40
CA TYR A 168 -11.25 11.52 15.08
C TYR A 168 -10.52 12.73 14.44
N GLY A 169 -11.12 13.37 13.41
CA GLY A 169 -10.46 14.41 12.64
C GLY A 169 -9.27 13.88 11.81
N PRO A 170 -8.28 14.75 11.48
CA PRO A 170 -7.13 14.35 10.65
C PRO A 170 -6.34 13.16 11.21
N GLN A 171 -6.38 12.95 12.53
CA GLN A 171 -5.68 11.85 13.21
C GLN A 171 -6.29 10.47 12.89
N GLY A 172 -7.50 10.42 12.31
CA GLY A 172 -8.18 9.19 11.90
C GLY A 172 -7.68 8.60 10.58
N MET A 173 -6.69 9.19 9.93
CA MET A 173 -6.08 8.65 8.72
C MET A 173 -5.06 7.57 9.09
#